data_543436050dc4393cd0a4c8a3f624f388
#
_entry.id   543436050dc4393cd0a4c8a3f624f388
#
_cell.length_a   1.000
_cell.length_b   1.000
_cell.length_c   1.000
_cell.angle_alpha   90.00
_cell.angle_beta   90.00
_cell.angle_gamma   90.00
#
_symmetry.space_group_name_H-M   'P 1'
#
loop_
_entity.id
_entity.type
_entity.pdbx_description
1 polymer ?
#
loop_
_entity_poly.entity_id
_entity_poly.type
_entity_poly.pdbx_seq_one_letter_code
_entity_poly.pdbx_strand_id
1 'polypeptide(L)'
;IIARGVMKLWAMFKPEGSLAVIGKKKCWVWHLWDVLWDEVITHRKFDDCEDGPATGTETPNRKFGHMLLVYSFAILAFVTAVVAVGHWGGKVIPLIHIETPMPLLFPVKILANLGALMLLAGLAILTVRRVMLNPKFQGSSWHDWYLLGIIWLVAVTGVLSQCFRLADVIVPAFLVYYLHLVFVWMLFAYLPWSKLGHFVYRTAAL
;
A
#
# COMPACT_ATOMS: atom_id res chain seq x y z
N ILE A 1 17.31 -7.46 1.38
CA ILE A 1 17.22 -7.19 2.83
C ILE A 1 16.07 -7.98 3.44
N ILE A 2 14.82 -7.79 2.95
CA ILE A 2 13.62 -8.48 3.47
C ILE A 2 13.77 -10.00 3.41
N ALA A 3 14.16 -10.58 2.27
CA ALA A 3 14.33 -12.02 2.11
C ALA A 3 15.36 -12.60 3.11
N ARG A 4 16.48 -11.90 3.35
CA ARG A 4 17.47 -12.31 4.37
C ARG A 4 16.90 -12.22 5.78
N GLY A 5 16.08 -11.22 6.07
CA GLY A 5 15.40 -11.06 7.37
C GLY A 5 14.42 -12.20 7.62
N VAL A 6 13.58 -12.54 6.66
CA VAL A 6 12.63 -13.67 6.73
C VAL A 6 13.36 -15.00 6.89
N MET A 7 14.45 -15.23 6.14
CA MET A 7 15.26 -16.44 6.29
C MET A 7 15.89 -16.57 7.68
N LYS A 8 16.39 -15.46 8.27
CA LYS A 8 16.91 -15.47 9.65
C LYS A 8 15.82 -15.75 10.66
N LEU A 9 14.65 -15.15 10.51
CA LEU A 9 13.49 -15.42 11.36
C LEU A 9 13.12 -16.91 11.31
N TRP A 10 13.02 -17.48 10.13
CA TRP A 10 12.74 -18.91 9.94
C TRP A 10 13.81 -19.83 10.52
N ALA A 11 15.09 -19.45 10.44
CA ALA A 11 16.17 -20.17 11.03
C ALA A 11 16.11 -20.18 12.58
N MET A 12 15.60 -19.11 13.19
CA MET A 12 15.39 -19.04 14.65
C MET A 12 14.24 -19.91 15.12
N PHE A 13 13.19 -20.10 14.34
CA PHE A 13 12.05 -20.96 14.69
C PHE A 13 12.32 -22.45 14.49
N LYS A 14 13.29 -22.84 13.65
CA LYS A 14 13.62 -24.24 13.38
C LYS A 14 14.13 -25.08 14.57
N PRO A 15 14.94 -24.54 15.51
CA PRO A 15 15.51 -25.39 16.58
C PRO A 15 14.56 -25.71 17.72
N GLU A 16 13.49 -24.96 17.93
CA GLU A 16 12.70 -25.03 19.16
C GLU A 16 11.52 -26.01 19.12
N GLY A 17 11.42 -26.87 18.11
CA GLY A 17 10.35 -27.88 18.05
C GLY A 17 8.93 -27.33 17.96
N SER A 18 8.76 -26.02 17.90
CA SER A 18 7.46 -25.33 17.75
C SER A 18 6.75 -25.69 16.43
N LEU A 19 7.49 -26.17 15.42
CA LEU A 19 6.92 -26.76 14.21
C LEU A 19 6.22 -28.10 14.45
N ALA A 20 6.45 -28.77 15.59
CA ALA A 20 5.75 -30.01 15.96
C ALA A 20 4.26 -29.76 16.32
N VAL A 21 3.89 -28.54 16.69
CA VAL A 21 2.50 -28.15 16.99
C VAL A 21 1.70 -27.93 15.70
N ILE A 22 2.35 -27.75 14.55
CA ILE A 22 1.70 -27.71 13.22
C ILE A 22 1.35 -29.15 12.73
N GLY A 23 1.20 -30.09 13.64
CA GLY A 23 0.96 -31.51 13.41
C GLY A 23 -0.42 -31.89 12.88
N LYS A 24 -1.28 -30.98 12.49
CA LYS A 24 -2.47 -31.25 11.67
C LYS A 24 -2.30 -30.55 10.33
N LYS A 25 -2.03 -31.35 9.31
CA LYS A 25 -1.87 -31.01 7.90
C LYS A 25 -3.00 -30.12 7.31
N LYS A 26 -3.18 -28.92 7.80
CA LYS A 26 -3.76 -27.88 6.97
C LYS A 26 -2.65 -27.43 6.04
N CYS A 27 -2.88 -27.57 4.74
CA CYS A 27 -1.96 -27.13 3.71
C CYS A 27 -1.54 -25.68 4.04
N TRP A 28 -0.23 -25.37 4.12
CA TRP A 28 0.27 -24.03 4.44
C TRP A 28 -0.35 -22.93 3.59
N VAL A 29 -0.85 -23.26 2.40
CA VAL A 29 -1.61 -22.37 1.51
C VAL A 29 -2.92 -21.91 2.15
N TRP A 30 -3.62 -22.79 2.91
CA TRP A 30 -4.85 -22.41 3.61
C TRP A 30 -4.55 -21.51 4.83
N HIS A 31 -3.45 -21.77 5.53
CA HIS A 31 -3.03 -20.87 6.62
C HIS A 31 -2.61 -19.49 6.08
N LEU A 32 -1.88 -19.43 4.97
CA LEU A 32 -1.57 -18.19 4.28
C LEU A 32 -2.84 -17.46 3.84
N TRP A 33 -3.83 -18.19 3.34
CA TRP A 33 -5.11 -17.62 2.96
C TRP A 33 -5.87 -17.08 4.16
N ASP A 34 -5.96 -17.83 5.27
CA ASP A 34 -6.62 -17.40 6.51
C ASP A 34 -5.94 -16.12 7.06
N VAL A 35 -4.61 -16.08 7.09
CA VAL A 35 -3.84 -14.91 7.55
C VAL A 35 -4.06 -13.70 6.62
N LEU A 36 -4.01 -13.90 5.30
CA LEU A 36 -4.27 -12.83 4.35
C LEU A 36 -5.71 -12.33 4.45
N TRP A 37 -6.67 -13.22 4.63
CA TRP A 37 -8.08 -12.86 4.77
C TRP A 37 -8.34 -12.09 6.07
N ASP A 38 -7.93 -12.63 7.21
CA ASP A 38 -8.22 -12.05 8.53
C ASP A 38 -7.37 -10.80 8.84
N GLU A 39 -6.12 -10.76 8.40
CA GLU A 39 -5.22 -9.67 8.76
C GLU A 39 -5.15 -8.57 7.67
N VAL A 40 -5.20 -8.94 6.38
CA VAL A 40 -5.03 -7.97 5.28
C VAL A 40 -6.36 -7.49 4.74
N ILE A 41 -7.32 -8.41 4.50
CA ILE A 41 -8.58 -8.05 3.86
C ILE A 41 -9.58 -7.53 4.89
N THR A 42 -9.79 -8.25 6.01
CA THR A 42 -10.82 -7.87 6.98
C THR A 42 -10.31 -6.95 8.09
N HIS A 43 -9.00 -6.89 8.33
CA HIS A 43 -8.38 -6.11 9.42
C HIS A 43 -9.03 -6.39 10.79
N ARG A 44 -9.42 -7.65 11.03
CA ARG A 44 -10.23 -8.05 12.18
C ARG A 44 -9.60 -7.68 13.53
N LYS A 45 -8.26 -7.74 13.63
CA LYS A 45 -7.54 -7.35 14.84
C LYS A 45 -7.51 -5.83 15.11
N PHE A 46 -7.96 -4.99 14.18
CA PHE A 46 -8.13 -3.56 14.45
C PHE A 46 -9.36 -3.28 15.31
N ASP A 47 -10.32 -4.20 15.38
CA ASP A 47 -11.52 -4.05 16.21
C ASP A 47 -11.19 -4.29 17.70
N ASP A 48 -10.12 -5.04 18.01
CA ASP A 48 -9.66 -5.31 19.37
C ASP A 48 -8.82 -4.15 19.96
N CYS A 49 -8.37 -3.23 19.13
CA CYS A 49 -7.67 -2.01 19.56
C CYS A 49 -8.70 -0.90 19.77
N GLU A 50 -9.30 -0.86 20.96
CA GLU A 50 -10.13 0.25 21.39
C GLU A 50 -9.34 1.56 21.25
N ASP A 51 -9.88 2.50 20.47
CA ASP A 51 -9.29 3.84 20.37
C ASP A 51 -9.25 4.39 21.80
N GLY A 52 -8.06 4.62 22.34
CA GLY A 52 -7.86 5.12 23.71
C GLY A 52 -8.74 6.33 24.01
N PRO A 53 -8.94 6.69 25.29
CA PRO A 53 -9.98 7.62 25.73
C PRO A 53 -10.05 8.83 24.83
N ALA A 54 -11.18 8.94 24.15
CA ALA A 54 -11.45 10.02 23.25
C ALA A 54 -11.34 11.34 24.00
N THR A 55 -10.37 12.14 23.66
CA THR A 55 -10.36 13.55 24.07
C THR A 55 -11.50 14.24 23.31
N GLY A 56 -12.73 14.13 23.80
CA GLY A 56 -13.89 14.97 23.46
C GLY A 56 -14.15 15.45 22.01
N THR A 57 -13.24 15.19 21.08
CA THR A 57 -13.33 15.51 19.66
C THR A 57 -13.53 14.23 18.87
N GLU A 58 -14.60 14.16 18.09
CA GLU A 58 -14.83 13.07 17.14
C GLU A 58 -13.67 13.01 16.15
N THR A 59 -12.74 12.07 16.39
CA THR A 59 -11.63 11.82 15.45
C THR A 59 -12.09 10.85 14.36
N PRO A 60 -11.69 11.07 13.09
CA PRO A 60 -12.03 10.15 12.01
C PRO A 60 -11.57 8.73 12.31
N ASN A 61 -12.38 7.74 11.94
CA ASN A 61 -12.11 6.34 12.23
C ASN A 61 -10.78 5.88 11.59
N ARG A 62 -9.82 5.48 12.44
CA ARG A 62 -8.48 5.01 12.02
C ARG A 62 -8.55 3.79 11.11
N LYS A 63 -9.42 2.82 11.43
CA LYS A 63 -9.62 1.62 10.64
C LYS A 63 -10.04 1.97 9.22
N PHE A 64 -11.03 2.85 9.08
CA PHE A 64 -11.56 3.25 7.78
C PHE A 64 -10.49 3.93 6.91
N GLY A 65 -9.75 4.90 7.46
CA GLY A 65 -8.66 5.57 6.72
C GLY A 65 -7.55 4.60 6.30
N HIS A 66 -7.21 3.65 7.17
CA HIS A 66 -6.21 2.62 6.86
C HIS A 66 -6.70 1.64 5.78
N MET A 67 -7.95 1.19 5.86
CA MET A 67 -8.54 0.32 4.84
C MET A 67 -8.57 0.98 3.47
N LEU A 68 -8.99 2.25 3.39
CA LEU A 68 -8.96 3.01 2.14
C LEU A 68 -7.54 3.04 1.54
N LEU A 69 -6.53 3.25 2.38
CA LEU A 69 -5.14 3.30 1.94
C LEU A 69 -4.66 1.94 1.43
N VAL A 70 -4.93 0.86 2.14
CA VAL A 70 -4.51 -0.50 1.75
C VAL A 70 -5.19 -0.94 0.45
N TYR A 71 -6.51 -0.76 0.34
CA TYR A 71 -7.23 -1.13 -0.87
C TYR A 71 -6.84 -0.26 -2.07
N SER A 72 -6.60 1.03 -1.86
CA SER A 72 -6.11 1.89 -2.94
C SER A 72 -4.76 1.43 -3.48
N PHE A 73 -3.82 1.06 -2.60
CA PHE A 73 -2.54 0.50 -3.02
C PHE A 73 -2.70 -0.82 -3.78
N ALA A 74 -3.58 -1.71 -3.32
CA ALA A 74 -3.85 -2.97 -4.01
C ALA A 74 -4.42 -2.73 -5.42
N ILE A 75 -5.39 -1.82 -5.54
CA ILE A 75 -5.99 -1.45 -6.83
C ILE A 75 -4.93 -0.83 -7.76
N LEU A 76 -4.16 0.13 -7.27
CA LEU A 76 -3.13 0.80 -8.08
C LEU A 76 -2.00 -0.17 -8.49
N ALA A 77 -1.58 -1.07 -7.61
CA ALA A 77 -0.61 -2.11 -7.93
C ALA A 77 -1.15 -3.07 -9.00
N PHE A 78 -2.41 -3.50 -8.88
CA PHE A 78 -3.07 -4.32 -9.89
C PHE A 78 -3.13 -3.61 -11.25
N VAL A 79 -3.59 -2.36 -11.29
CA VAL A 79 -3.62 -1.55 -12.51
C VAL A 79 -2.22 -1.43 -13.12
N THR A 80 -1.22 -1.12 -12.31
CA THR A 80 0.18 -1.00 -12.78
C THR A 80 0.68 -2.31 -13.36
N ALA A 81 0.38 -3.45 -12.72
CA ALA A 81 0.74 -4.76 -13.23
C ALA A 81 0.06 -5.07 -14.57
N VAL A 82 -1.25 -4.79 -14.69
CA VAL A 82 -2.00 -4.98 -15.95
C VAL A 82 -1.40 -4.14 -17.08
N VAL A 83 -1.11 -2.86 -16.80
CA VAL A 83 -0.51 -1.94 -17.79
C VAL A 83 0.90 -2.39 -18.16
N ALA A 84 1.71 -2.79 -17.19
CA ALA A 84 3.07 -3.27 -17.43
C ALA A 84 3.06 -4.53 -18.31
N VAL A 85 2.22 -5.51 -17.97
CA VAL A 85 2.07 -6.73 -18.76
C VAL A 85 1.54 -6.43 -20.17
N GLY A 86 0.55 -5.55 -20.31
CA GLY A 86 0.00 -5.16 -21.59
C GLY A 86 1.01 -4.41 -22.46
N HIS A 87 1.79 -3.51 -21.88
CA HIS A 87 2.79 -2.73 -22.61
C HIS A 87 4.02 -3.58 -23.01
N TRP A 88 4.63 -4.25 -22.02
CA TRP A 88 5.85 -5.04 -22.25
C TRP A 88 5.54 -6.41 -22.88
N GLY A 89 4.49 -7.08 -22.41
CA GLY A 89 4.04 -8.35 -22.96
C GLY A 89 3.53 -8.23 -24.38
N GLY A 90 2.88 -7.12 -24.73
CA GLY A 90 2.42 -6.81 -26.09
C GLY A 90 3.55 -6.70 -27.13
N LYS A 91 4.80 -6.46 -26.70
CA LYS A 91 5.97 -6.50 -27.58
C LYS A 91 6.35 -7.94 -27.99
N VAL A 92 5.98 -8.92 -27.18
CA VAL A 92 6.26 -10.34 -27.41
C VAL A 92 5.03 -11.06 -28.00
N ILE A 93 3.85 -10.74 -27.47
CA ILE A 93 2.57 -11.31 -27.87
C ILE A 93 1.62 -10.17 -28.27
N PRO A 94 1.47 -9.87 -29.57
CA PRO A 94 0.66 -8.73 -30.05
C PRO A 94 -0.79 -8.73 -29.56
N LEU A 95 -1.36 -9.90 -29.24
CA LEU A 95 -2.73 -10.07 -28.75
C LEU A 95 -2.98 -9.40 -27.41
N ILE A 96 -1.94 -9.20 -26.58
CA ILE A 96 -2.04 -8.65 -25.21
C ILE A 96 -1.71 -7.14 -25.22
N HIS A 97 -1.45 -6.55 -26.37
CA HIS A 97 -1.01 -5.16 -26.47
C HIS A 97 -2.06 -4.19 -25.93
N ILE A 98 -1.66 -3.37 -24.96
CA ILE A 98 -2.47 -2.27 -24.42
C ILE A 98 -1.85 -0.96 -24.87
N GLU A 99 -2.61 -0.20 -25.66
CA GLU A 99 -2.19 1.13 -26.10
C GLU A 99 -2.11 2.10 -24.92
N THR A 100 -0.99 2.79 -24.82
CA THR A 100 -0.79 3.87 -23.84
C THR A 100 -0.45 5.16 -24.59
N PRO A 101 -1.09 6.29 -24.26
CA PRO A 101 -1.99 6.58 -23.14
C PRO A 101 -3.43 6.10 -23.34
N MET A 102 -4.02 5.51 -22.31
CA MET A 102 -5.39 5.01 -22.34
C MET A 102 -6.42 6.16 -22.27
N PRO A 103 -7.57 6.04 -22.96
CA PRO A 103 -8.69 6.97 -22.79
C PRO A 103 -9.29 6.88 -21.38
N LEU A 104 -9.92 7.97 -20.91
CA LEU A 104 -10.45 8.07 -19.53
C LEU A 104 -11.52 7.02 -19.21
N LEU A 105 -12.32 6.65 -20.21
CA LEU A 105 -13.42 5.68 -20.07
C LEU A 105 -12.96 4.22 -20.16
N PHE A 106 -11.68 3.97 -20.37
CA PHE A 106 -11.18 2.60 -20.39
C PHE A 106 -11.28 2.00 -18.98
N PRO A 107 -11.79 0.75 -18.80
CA PRO A 107 -12.07 0.16 -17.49
C PRO A 107 -10.88 0.21 -16.52
N VAL A 108 -9.67 -0.10 -17.03
CA VAL A 108 -8.44 -0.05 -16.24
C VAL A 108 -8.14 1.37 -15.76
N LYS A 109 -8.44 2.39 -16.59
CA LYS A 109 -8.24 3.79 -16.25
C LYS A 109 -9.26 4.30 -15.23
N ILE A 110 -10.51 3.86 -15.34
CA ILE A 110 -11.54 4.15 -14.32
C ILE A 110 -11.12 3.56 -12.96
N LEU A 111 -10.66 2.32 -12.97
CA LEU A 111 -10.17 1.67 -11.74
C LEU A 111 -8.95 2.39 -11.15
N ALA A 112 -8.02 2.86 -11.99
CA ALA A 112 -6.88 3.68 -11.55
C ALA A 112 -7.33 4.98 -10.88
N ASN A 113 -8.31 5.69 -11.47
CA ASN A 113 -8.84 6.94 -10.92
C ASN A 113 -9.58 6.71 -9.59
N LEU A 114 -10.36 5.62 -9.50
CA LEU A 114 -11.00 5.23 -8.24
C LEU A 114 -9.96 4.94 -7.16
N GLY A 115 -8.92 4.17 -7.48
CA GLY A 115 -7.81 3.90 -6.56
C GLY A 115 -7.10 5.18 -6.11
N ALA A 116 -6.87 6.13 -7.01
CA ALA A 116 -6.26 7.42 -6.68
C ALA A 116 -7.13 8.26 -5.74
N LEU A 117 -8.45 8.32 -5.96
CA LEU A 117 -9.40 9.00 -5.08
C LEU A 117 -9.45 8.36 -3.69
N MET A 118 -9.50 7.03 -3.62
CA MET A 118 -9.45 6.28 -2.35
C MET A 118 -8.14 6.56 -1.60
N LEU A 119 -7.01 6.61 -2.32
CA LEU A 119 -5.70 6.92 -1.74
C LEU A 119 -5.70 8.31 -1.12
N LEU A 120 -6.14 9.33 -1.85
CA LEU A 120 -6.20 10.71 -1.37
C LEU A 120 -7.13 10.85 -0.16
N ALA A 121 -8.31 10.22 -0.20
CA ALA A 121 -9.25 10.22 0.92
C ALA A 121 -8.67 9.55 2.16
N GLY A 122 -8.06 8.36 2.01
CA GLY A 122 -7.40 7.65 3.11
C GLY A 122 -6.25 8.46 3.72
N LEU A 123 -5.41 9.06 2.87
CA LEU A 123 -4.33 9.95 3.32
C LEU A 123 -4.85 11.18 4.07
N ALA A 124 -5.91 11.82 3.56
CA ALA A 124 -6.51 12.98 4.23
C ALA A 124 -7.03 12.59 5.62
N ILE A 125 -7.78 11.50 5.74
CA ILE A 125 -8.29 10.98 7.01
C ILE A 125 -7.14 10.72 8.00
N LEU A 126 -6.10 9.99 7.58
CA LEU A 126 -4.97 9.66 8.45
C LEU A 126 -4.15 10.88 8.85
N THR A 127 -4.00 11.86 7.94
CA THR A 127 -3.27 13.11 8.21
C THR A 127 -4.04 13.98 9.19
N VAL A 128 -5.35 14.22 8.95
CA VAL A 128 -6.22 15.00 9.84
C VAL A 128 -6.23 14.38 11.23
N ARG A 129 -6.46 13.07 11.32
CA ARG A 129 -6.40 12.36 12.60
C ARG A 129 -5.06 12.57 13.31
N ARG A 130 -3.95 12.48 12.57
CA ARG A 130 -2.61 12.62 13.15
C ARG A 130 -2.33 14.04 13.65
N VAL A 131 -2.88 15.06 13.01
CA VAL A 131 -2.76 16.45 13.44
C VAL A 131 -3.68 16.75 14.64
N MET A 132 -4.88 16.16 14.67
CA MET A 132 -5.87 16.42 15.74
C MET A 132 -5.56 15.71 17.05
N LEU A 133 -4.88 14.55 17.01
CA LEU A 133 -4.55 13.78 18.21
C LEU A 133 -3.39 14.42 18.98
N ASN A 134 -3.52 14.45 20.30
CA ASN A 134 -2.48 14.99 21.18
C ASN A 134 -1.17 14.16 21.04
N PRO A 135 0.00 14.81 20.88
CA PRO A 135 1.30 14.14 20.74
C PRO A 135 1.62 13.13 21.84
N LYS A 136 1.10 13.33 23.04
CA LYS A 136 1.30 12.41 24.18
C LYS A 136 0.69 11.02 23.97
N PHE A 137 -0.36 10.91 23.16
CA PHE A 137 -1.06 9.64 22.88
C PHE A 137 -0.65 9.00 21.57
N GLN A 138 0.10 9.69 20.71
CA GLN A 138 0.35 9.22 19.35
C GLN A 138 1.52 8.27 19.17
N GLY A 139 2.52 8.26 20.05
CA GLY A 139 3.76 7.50 19.80
C GLY A 139 4.32 7.72 18.40
N SER A 140 4.14 8.92 17.82
CA SER A 140 4.45 9.25 16.43
C SER A 140 5.95 9.43 16.26
N SER A 141 6.55 8.59 15.42
CA SER A 141 7.96 8.68 15.10
C SER A 141 8.17 9.54 13.83
N TRP A 142 9.39 10.09 13.68
CA TRP A 142 9.81 10.77 12.46
C TRP A 142 9.60 9.92 11.20
N HIS A 143 9.85 8.62 11.31
CA HIS A 143 9.67 7.66 10.21
C HIS A 143 8.23 7.57 9.71
N ASP A 144 7.25 7.78 10.59
CA ASP A 144 5.84 7.75 10.21
C ASP A 144 5.44 8.98 9.40
N TRP A 145 5.99 10.15 9.75
CA TRP A 145 5.77 11.38 8.98
C TRP A 145 6.46 11.35 7.63
N TYR A 146 7.66 10.77 7.59
CA TYR A 146 8.39 10.58 6.34
C TYR A 146 7.63 9.65 5.38
N LEU A 147 7.14 8.51 5.88
CA LEU A 147 6.33 7.59 5.08
C LEU A 147 5.05 8.26 4.56
N LEU A 148 4.33 8.96 5.44
CA LEU A 148 3.12 9.67 5.07
C LEU A 148 3.39 10.74 4.00
N GLY A 149 4.47 11.50 4.16
CA GLY A 149 4.92 12.52 3.21
C GLY A 149 5.26 11.93 1.83
N ILE A 150 6.00 10.83 1.77
CA ILE A 150 6.30 10.16 0.49
C ILE A 150 5.01 9.69 -0.20
N ILE A 151 4.07 9.09 0.54
CA ILE A 151 2.81 8.63 -0.06
C ILE A 151 1.99 9.82 -0.59
N TRP A 152 1.98 10.96 0.12
CA TRP A 152 1.37 12.19 -0.39
C TRP A 152 2.03 12.67 -1.68
N LEU A 153 3.35 12.68 -1.76
CA LEU A 153 4.08 13.08 -2.96
C LEU A 153 3.77 12.15 -4.14
N VAL A 154 3.71 10.85 -3.90
CA VAL A 154 3.30 9.86 -4.92
C VAL A 154 1.87 10.14 -5.40
N ALA A 155 0.92 10.31 -4.48
CA ALA A 155 -0.49 10.53 -4.82
C ALA A 155 -0.68 11.83 -5.62
N VAL A 156 -0.14 12.94 -5.13
CA VAL A 156 -0.28 14.27 -5.75
C VAL A 156 0.40 14.31 -7.14
N THR A 157 1.63 13.81 -7.25
CA THR A 157 2.33 13.81 -8.54
C THR A 157 1.67 12.90 -9.56
N GLY A 158 1.09 11.76 -9.14
CA GLY A 158 0.32 10.88 -10.01
C GLY A 158 -0.92 11.58 -10.60
N VAL A 159 -1.69 12.26 -9.75
CA VAL A 159 -2.87 13.01 -10.19
C VAL A 159 -2.48 14.21 -11.05
N LEU A 160 -1.47 14.99 -10.66
CA LEU A 160 -0.99 16.14 -11.43
C LEU A 160 -0.48 15.72 -12.82
N SER A 161 0.26 14.62 -12.91
CA SER A 161 0.72 14.07 -14.20
C SER A 161 -0.46 13.76 -15.12
N GLN A 162 -1.56 13.20 -14.58
CA GLN A 162 -2.77 12.98 -15.34
C GLN A 162 -3.45 14.29 -15.75
N CYS A 163 -3.55 15.27 -14.84
CA CYS A 163 -4.17 16.56 -15.14
C CYS A 163 -3.41 17.30 -16.26
N PHE A 164 -2.08 17.38 -16.18
CA PHE A 164 -1.27 18.03 -17.23
C PHE A 164 -1.38 17.31 -18.58
N ARG A 165 -1.46 15.97 -18.56
CA ARG A 165 -1.69 15.21 -19.79
C ARG A 165 -3.06 15.50 -20.42
N LEU A 166 -4.11 15.65 -19.59
CA LEU A 166 -5.45 15.97 -20.07
C LEU A 166 -5.56 17.41 -20.58
N ALA A 167 -4.75 18.31 -20.01
CA ALA A 167 -4.64 19.70 -20.45
C ALA A 167 -3.73 19.88 -21.67
N ASP A 168 -3.17 18.77 -22.22
CA ASP A 168 -2.25 18.74 -23.36
C ASP A 168 -0.97 19.59 -23.16
N VAL A 169 -0.56 19.76 -21.90
CA VAL A 169 0.67 20.49 -21.55
C VAL A 169 1.83 19.50 -21.41
N ILE A 170 2.53 19.28 -22.51
CA ILE A 170 3.50 18.18 -22.69
C ILE A 170 4.66 18.24 -21.69
N VAL A 171 5.37 19.39 -21.63
CA VAL A 171 6.59 19.51 -20.82
C VAL A 171 6.37 19.30 -19.33
N PRO A 172 5.41 19.98 -18.67
CA PRO A 172 5.07 19.71 -17.28
C PRO A 172 4.57 18.29 -17.03
N ALA A 173 3.82 17.70 -17.97
CA ALA A 173 3.33 16.32 -17.85
C ALA A 173 4.48 15.33 -17.71
N PHE A 174 5.52 15.44 -18.57
CA PHE A 174 6.70 14.58 -18.49
C PHE A 174 7.52 14.82 -17.22
N LEU A 175 7.73 16.09 -16.84
CA LEU A 175 8.50 16.42 -15.64
C LEU A 175 7.86 15.85 -14.38
N VAL A 176 6.54 16.06 -14.21
CA VAL A 176 5.80 15.57 -13.05
C VAL A 176 5.69 14.05 -13.06
N TYR A 177 5.55 13.43 -14.23
CA TYR A 177 5.59 11.97 -14.36
C TYR A 177 6.95 11.40 -13.94
N TYR A 178 8.04 12.03 -14.34
CA TYR A 178 9.37 11.62 -13.90
C TYR A 178 9.54 11.74 -12.39
N LEU A 179 9.10 12.85 -11.79
CA LEU A 179 9.09 13.03 -10.34
C LEU A 179 8.23 11.97 -9.64
N HIS A 180 7.08 11.63 -10.19
CA HIS A 180 6.24 10.55 -9.69
C HIS A 180 7.00 9.21 -9.63
N LEU A 181 7.71 8.86 -10.68
CA LEU A 181 8.53 7.64 -10.70
C LEU A 181 9.64 7.65 -9.65
N VAL A 182 10.30 8.82 -9.44
CA VAL A 182 11.31 8.99 -8.38
C VAL A 182 10.69 8.76 -7.00
N PHE A 183 9.53 9.34 -6.71
CA PHE A 183 8.85 9.15 -5.43
C PHE A 183 8.34 7.72 -5.23
N VAL A 184 7.86 7.07 -6.28
CA VAL A 184 7.51 5.64 -6.24
C VAL A 184 8.76 4.80 -5.94
N TRP A 185 9.88 5.10 -6.57
CA TRP A 185 11.14 4.42 -6.26
C TRP A 185 11.58 4.66 -4.81
N MET A 186 11.49 5.89 -4.30
CA MET A 186 11.79 6.21 -2.90
C MET A 186 10.88 5.44 -1.94
N LEU A 187 9.60 5.31 -2.25
CA LEU A 187 8.65 4.54 -1.46
C LEU A 187 9.08 3.07 -1.34
N PHE A 188 9.43 2.43 -2.48
CA PHE A 188 9.90 1.05 -2.49
C PHE A 188 11.27 0.89 -1.82
N ALA A 189 12.20 1.82 -2.04
CA ALA A 189 13.51 1.80 -1.41
C ALA A 189 13.39 1.90 0.12
N TYR A 190 12.47 2.71 0.62
CA TYR A 190 12.24 2.91 2.06
C TYR A 190 11.40 1.79 2.71
N LEU A 191 10.67 1.01 1.93
CA LEU A 191 9.75 -0.03 2.41
C LEU A 191 10.36 -0.97 3.47
N PRO A 192 11.61 -1.49 3.33
CA PRO A 192 12.20 -2.39 4.31
C PRO A 192 12.42 -1.78 5.71
N TRP A 193 12.58 -0.46 5.78
CA TRP A 193 12.82 0.28 7.03
C TRP A 193 11.54 0.93 7.58
N SER A 194 10.45 0.85 6.84
CA SER A 194 9.15 1.39 7.24
C SER A 194 8.32 0.39 8.02
N LYS A 195 7.22 0.87 8.61
CA LYS A 195 6.19 0.00 9.22
C LYS A 195 5.57 -0.99 8.21
N LEU A 196 5.66 -0.74 6.91
CA LEU A 196 5.26 -1.68 5.87
C LEU A 196 6.16 -2.93 5.85
N GLY A 197 7.47 -2.80 6.16
CA GLY A 197 8.36 -3.94 6.34
C GLY A 197 7.93 -4.84 7.50
N HIS A 198 7.46 -4.24 8.59
CA HIS A 198 6.93 -4.99 9.74
C HIS A 198 5.74 -5.89 9.36
N PHE A 199 4.89 -5.46 8.43
CA PHE A 199 3.80 -6.27 7.91
C PHE A 199 4.31 -7.59 7.29
N VAL A 200 5.37 -7.52 6.47
CA VAL A 200 5.98 -8.71 5.84
C VAL A 200 6.53 -9.67 6.89
N TYR A 201 7.22 -9.14 7.92
CA TYR A 201 7.77 -9.97 9.00
C TYR A 201 6.67 -10.61 9.84
N ARG A 202 5.60 -9.87 10.13
CA ARG A 202 4.46 -10.38 10.89
C ARG A 202 3.73 -11.49 10.13
N THR A 203 3.47 -11.30 8.83
CA THR A 203 2.84 -12.33 7.98
C THR A 203 3.71 -13.58 7.86
N ALA A 204 5.05 -13.43 7.89
CA ALA A 204 5.96 -14.56 7.84
C ALA A 204 6.10 -15.30 9.19
N ALA A 205 5.70 -14.66 10.30
CA ALA A 205 5.80 -15.23 11.66
C ALA A 205 4.50 -15.91 12.13
N LEU A 206 3.39 -15.69 11.43
CA LEU A 206 2.07 -16.31 11.68
C LEU A 206 1.91 -17.61 10.89
#